data_b9553a9aa3f4f37d86a0b4383d1a9c4b
#
_entry.id   b9553a9aa3f4f37d86a0b4383d1a9c4b
#
_cell.length_a   1.000
_cell.length_b   1.000
_cell.length_c   1.000
_cell.angle_alpha   90.00
_cell.angle_beta   90.00
_cell.angle_gamma   90.00
#
_symmetry.space_group_name_H-M   'P 1'
#
loop_
_entity.id
_entity.type
_entity.pdbx_description
1 polymer ?
#
loop_
_entity_poly.entity_id
_entity_poly.type
_entity_poly.pdbx_seq_one_letter_code
_entity_poly.pdbx_strand_id
1 'polypeptide(L)'
;MNIRISADSTCDLSPELIEKYDIRITPLYIVRDGQSLVDGKDITPDEIYAHVNSGGGMCSTAAVSVYDYTQFFRRQLEECDAMVHFHISGDMSACYQNACIAAQEVGNVYPVDSRSLSTGIGQLVLEAAQLTREGKLTAQEIAHEMERRRELLDVSFLVERLDFLHKGGRCSGVALLGANMLNLRPCIQVKDGQMMVGKKYRGPYVSCLLQYIRERLKGRDDIDTRRIFITESGGFTPEELAQVEAAVRSCQPFDEVLHTRAGCTVSSHCGPRTPGILYFHTK
;
A
#
# COMPACT_ATOMS: atom_id res chain seq x y z
N MET A 1 16.17 23.62 7.07
CA MET A 1 15.78 23.06 5.75
C MET A 1 14.34 22.64 5.83
N ASN A 2 13.49 23.17 4.96
CA ASN A 2 12.09 22.78 4.85
C ASN A 2 12.01 21.54 3.94
N ILE A 3 11.79 20.36 4.53
CA ILE A 3 11.74 19.09 3.82
C ILE A 3 10.27 18.67 3.68
N ARG A 4 9.84 18.36 2.47
CA ARG A 4 8.49 17.86 2.19
C ARG A 4 8.47 16.35 1.99
N ILE A 5 7.52 15.69 2.63
CA ILE A 5 7.28 14.27 2.42
C ILE A 5 6.11 14.10 1.45
N SER A 6 6.27 13.21 0.50
CA SER A 6 5.25 12.92 -0.50
C SER A 6 5.25 11.43 -0.86
N ALA A 7 4.16 10.95 -1.42
CA ALA A 7 4.02 9.58 -1.87
C ALA A 7 3.14 9.48 -3.11
N ASP A 8 3.19 8.37 -3.81
CA ASP A 8 2.16 8.05 -4.79
C ASP A 8 0.85 7.60 -4.09
N SER A 9 -0.27 7.58 -4.82
CA SER A 9 -1.60 7.27 -4.26
C SER A 9 -1.69 5.87 -3.66
N THR A 10 -0.75 4.98 -4.00
CA THR A 10 -0.73 3.62 -3.49
C THR A 10 -0.27 3.50 -2.04
N CYS A 11 0.06 4.60 -1.36
CA CYS A 11 0.37 4.58 0.08
C CYS A 11 -0.86 4.34 0.96
N ASP A 12 -2.07 4.50 0.41
CA ASP A 12 -3.37 4.23 1.03
C ASP A 12 -3.56 4.87 2.42
N LEU A 13 -2.88 5.98 2.68
CA LEU A 13 -3.08 6.76 3.90
C LEU A 13 -4.45 7.44 3.87
N SER A 14 -5.11 7.50 5.03
CA SER A 14 -6.38 8.20 5.13
C SER A 14 -6.21 9.72 4.95
N PRO A 15 -7.26 10.45 4.51
CA PRO A 15 -7.21 11.90 4.39
C PRO A 15 -6.74 12.62 5.67
N GLU A 16 -7.16 12.12 6.84
CA GLU A 16 -6.78 12.68 8.13
C GLU A 16 -5.28 12.53 8.41
N LEU A 17 -4.68 11.39 8.03
CA LEU A 17 -3.24 11.18 8.15
C LEU A 17 -2.46 12.04 7.16
N ILE A 18 -2.95 12.15 5.92
CA ILE A 18 -2.36 13.01 4.89
C ILE A 18 -2.34 14.46 5.36
N GLU A 19 -3.46 14.96 5.88
CA GLU A 19 -3.56 16.32 6.41
C GLU A 19 -2.69 16.53 7.65
N LYS A 20 -2.79 15.61 8.64
CA LYS A 20 -2.04 15.67 9.90
C LYS A 20 -0.54 15.78 9.71
N TYR A 21 0.00 15.09 8.70
CA TYR A 21 1.44 15.01 8.44
C TYR A 21 1.88 15.86 7.24
N ASP A 22 0.99 16.64 6.63
CA ASP A 22 1.25 17.46 5.44
C ASP A 22 1.87 16.67 4.27
N ILE A 23 1.33 15.49 3.99
CA ILE A 23 1.81 14.61 2.93
C ILE A 23 1.25 15.08 1.58
N ARG A 24 2.08 15.12 0.54
CA ARG A 24 1.63 15.39 -0.83
C ARG A 24 1.50 14.11 -1.62
N ILE A 25 0.38 13.95 -2.30
CA ILE A 25 0.07 12.73 -3.05
C ILE A 25 0.16 12.99 -4.56
N THR A 26 0.86 12.08 -5.26
CA THR A 26 0.85 11.97 -6.72
C THR A 26 -0.01 10.78 -7.11
N PRO A 27 -1.17 10.98 -7.75
CA PRO A 27 -2.08 9.90 -8.09
C PRO A 27 -1.55 9.09 -9.28
N LEU A 28 -1.71 7.78 -9.23
CA LEU A 28 -1.59 6.90 -10.38
C LEU A 28 -2.84 7.01 -11.28
N TYR A 29 -2.87 6.20 -12.32
CA TYR A 29 -3.99 6.17 -13.27
C TYR A 29 -4.65 4.79 -13.30
N ILE A 30 -5.97 4.80 -13.41
CA ILE A 30 -6.81 3.62 -13.64
C ILE A 30 -7.29 3.66 -15.09
N VAL A 31 -7.08 2.57 -15.81
CA VAL A 31 -7.56 2.44 -17.19
C VAL A 31 -8.80 1.57 -17.20
N ARG A 32 -9.95 2.18 -17.52
CA ARG A 32 -11.26 1.53 -17.66
C ARG A 32 -11.79 1.76 -19.06
N ASP A 33 -12.04 0.70 -19.81
CA ASP A 33 -12.56 0.75 -21.18
C ASP A 33 -11.76 1.67 -22.12
N GLY A 34 -10.43 1.69 -21.97
CA GLY A 34 -9.52 2.53 -22.75
C GLY A 34 -9.42 4.00 -22.28
N GLN A 35 -10.16 4.38 -21.26
CA GLN A 35 -10.08 5.72 -20.65
C GLN A 35 -9.13 5.72 -19.45
N SER A 36 -8.24 6.72 -19.39
CA SER A 36 -7.34 6.95 -18.26
C SER A 36 -8.02 7.86 -17.25
N LEU A 37 -8.20 7.40 -16.03
CA LEU A 37 -8.86 8.07 -14.92
C LEU A 37 -7.87 8.24 -13.78
N VAL A 38 -7.89 9.39 -13.10
CA VAL A 38 -7.00 9.69 -11.98
C VAL A 38 -7.47 8.97 -10.74
N ASP A 39 -6.58 8.18 -10.11
CA ASP A 39 -6.85 7.41 -8.89
C ASP A 39 -7.37 8.30 -7.76
N GLY A 40 -8.53 7.94 -7.20
CA GLY A 40 -9.18 8.63 -6.09
C GLY A 40 -9.79 9.99 -6.42
N LYS A 41 -9.68 10.47 -7.68
CA LYS A 41 -10.28 11.73 -8.14
C LYS A 41 -11.40 11.48 -9.15
N ASP A 42 -11.13 10.73 -10.21
CA ASP A 42 -12.07 10.51 -11.31
C ASP A 42 -12.80 9.17 -11.16
N ILE A 43 -12.35 8.32 -10.26
CA ILE A 43 -12.89 6.99 -10.01
C ILE A 43 -12.63 6.57 -8.56
N THR A 44 -13.54 5.77 -8.01
CA THR A 44 -13.46 5.17 -6.68
C THR A 44 -13.35 3.65 -6.76
N PRO A 45 -12.86 2.97 -5.70
CA PRO A 45 -12.83 1.50 -5.66
C PRO A 45 -14.21 0.86 -5.85
N ASP A 46 -15.27 1.46 -5.29
CA ASP A 46 -16.64 0.94 -5.43
C ASP A 46 -17.14 1.00 -6.87
N GLU A 47 -16.79 2.04 -7.62
CA GLU A 47 -17.12 2.15 -9.05
C GLU A 47 -16.36 1.11 -9.88
N ILE A 48 -15.10 0.77 -9.53
CA ILE A 48 -14.36 -0.32 -10.16
C ILE A 48 -15.10 -1.64 -9.94
N TYR A 49 -15.51 -1.92 -8.72
CA TYR A 49 -16.22 -3.16 -8.39
C TYR A 49 -17.61 -3.23 -9.04
N ALA A 50 -18.35 -2.13 -9.04
CA ALA A 50 -19.64 -2.03 -9.71
C ALA A 50 -19.51 -2.30 -11.22
N HIS A 51 -18.50 -1.71 -11.88
CA HIS A 51 -18.23 -1.94 -13.29
C HIS A 51 -17.95 -3.41 -13.59
N VAL A 52 -17.07 -4.06 -12.86
CA VAL A 52 -16.75 -5.49 -13.05
C VAL A 52 -17.96 -6.38 -12.76
N ASN A 53 -18.71 -6.11 -11.69
CA ASN A 53 -19.88 -6.91 -11.30
C ASN A 53 -21.05 -6.75 -12.28
N SER A 54 -21.14 -5.66 -13.02
CA SER A 54 -22.14 -5.45 -14.09
C SER A 54 -21.74 -6.07 -15.44
N GLY A 55 -20.61 -6.81 -15.49
CA GLY A 55 -20.14 -7.48 -16.70
C GLY A 55 -19.12 -6.66 -17.51
N GLY A 56 -18.66 -5.53 -16.97
CA GLY A 56 -17.54 -4.76 -17.54
C GLY A 56 -16.21 -5.49 -17.41
N GLY A 57 -15.22 -5.04 -18.16
CA GLY A 57 -13.85 -5.58 -18.13
C GLY A 57 -13.14 -5.23 -16.82
N MET A 58 -12.13 -6.04 -16.44
CA MET A 58 -11.23 -5.67 -15.35
C MET A 58 -10.48 -4.39 -15.70
N CYS A 59 -10.46 -3.44 -14.78
CA CYS A 59 -9.62 -2.26 -14.90
C CYS A 59 -8.13 -2.65 -14.85
N SER A 60 -7.29 -1.88 -15.52
CA SER A 60 -5.84 -1.94 -15.38
C SER A 60 -5.31 -0.63 -14.79
N THR A 61 -4.04 -0.61 -14.44
CA THR A 61 -3.41 0.56 -13.84
C THR A 61 -2.24 1.05 -14.70
N ALA A 62 -1.97 2.34 -14.67
CA ALA A 62 -0.82 2.92 -15.34
C ALA A 62 0.01 3.75 -14.36
N ALA A 63 1.33 3.64 -14.53
CA ALA A 63 2.29 4.40 -13.72
C ALA A 63 2.23 5.90 -14.06
N VAL A 64 2.60 6.73 -13.09
CA VAL A 64 2.85 8.16 -13.32
C VAL A 64 4.01 8.31 -14.28
N SER A 65 3.87 9.19 -15.28
CA SER A 65 4.92 9.42 -16.28
C SER A 65 6.07 10.27 -15.73
N VAL A 66 7.23 10.22 -16.38
CA VAL A 66 8.37 11.10 -16.06
C VAL A 66 7.94 12.56 -16.13
N TYR A 67 7.17 12.94 -17.15
CA TYR A 67 6.66 14.30 -17.30
C TYR A 67 5.79 14.74 -16.11
N ASP A 68 4.82 13.90 -15.69
CA ASP A 68 3.93 14.24 -14.57
C ASP A 68 4.71 14.37 -13.25
N TYR A 69 5.70 13.49 -13.01
CA TYR A 69 6.60 13.63 -11.86
C TYR A 69 7.43 14.91 -11.92
N THR A 70 8.00 15.25 -13.09
CA THR A 70 8.77 16.49 -13.27
C THR A 70 7.92 17.71 -12.93
N GLN A 71 6.68 17.76 -13.41
CA GLN A 71 5.75 18.86 -13.10
C GLN A 71 5.37 18.89 -11.62
N PHE A 72 5.11 17.73 -11.02
CA PHE A 72 4.79 17.63 -9.60
C PHE A 72 5.95 18.09 -8.73
N PHE A 73 7.17 17.60 -8.97
CA PHE A 73 8.34 17.96 -8.17
C PHE A 73 8.69 19.44 -8.28
N ARG A 74 8.70 20.00 -9.47
CA ARG A 74 8.95 21.45 -9.67
C ARG A 74 7.98 22.30 -8.87
N ARG A 75 6.68 22.02 -8.98
CA ARG A 75 5.66 22.75 -8.23
C ARG A 75 5.84 22.63 -6.71
N GLN A 76 6.19 21.45 -6.21
CA GLN A 76 6.36 21.27 -4.77
C GLN A 76 7.62 21.98 -4.24
N LEU A 77 8.71 22.02 -5.03
CA LEU A 77 9.94 22.70 -4.66
C LEU A 77 9.85 24.24 -4.69
N GLU A 78 8.75 24.82 -5.20
CA GLU A 78 8.47 26.24 -5.00
C GLU A 78 8.19 26.60 -3.54
N GLU A 79 7.78 25.59 -2.72
CA GLU A 79 7.36 25.77 -1.33
C GLU A 79 8.29 25.06 -0.31
N CYS A 80 9.28 24.29 -0.75
CA CYS A 80 10.21 23.57 0.14
C CYS A 80 11.62 23.50 -0.46
N ASP A 81 12.61 23.24 0.40
CA ASP A 81 14.02 23.16 0.01
C ASP A 81 14.39 21.79 -0.61
N ALA A 82 13.70 20.73 -0.17
CA ALA A 82 13.95 19.37 -0.63
C ALA A 82 12.72 18.48 -0.39
N MET A 83 12.65 17.35 -1.11
CA MET A 83 11.59 16.37 -1.00
C MET A 83 12.13 14.96 -0.79
N VAL A 84 11.39 14.16 0.00
CA VAL A 84 11.49 12.69 -0.02
C VAL A 84 10.18 12.15 -0.57
N HIS A 85 10.24 11.38 -1.66
CA HIS A 85 9.05 10.86 -2.33
C HIS A 85 9.01 9.34 -2.34
N PHE A 86 7.91 8.76 -1.87
CA PHE A 86 7.73 7.32 -1.70
C PHE A 86 6.89 6.71 -2.81
N HIS A 87 7.32 5.54 -3.26
CA HIS A 87 6.69 4.82 -4.37
C HIS A 87 6.28 3.41 -3.97
N ILE A 88 5.28 2.88 -4.67
CA ILE A 88 5.06 1.45 -4.76
C ILE A 88 6.35 0.76 -5.24
N SER A 89 6.55 -0.50 -4.84
CA SER A 89 7.71 -1.29 -5.25
C SER A 89 8.04 -1.15 -6.73
N GLY A 90 9.32 -0.93 -7.04
CA GLY A 90 9.85 -0.88 -8.40
C GLY A 90 9.64 -2.20 -9.17
N ASP A 91 9.49 -3.33 -8.47
CA ASP A 91 9.14 -4.62 -9.08
C ASP A 91 7.66 -4.71 -9.49
N MET A 92 6.78 -3.84 -8.96
CA MET A 92 5.35 -3.84 -9.25
C MET A 92 4.93 -2.77 -10.26
N SER A 93 5.69 -1.67 -10.36
CA SER A 93 5.36 -0.51 -11.19
C SER A 93 6.60 0.25 -11.65
N ALA A 94 6.52 0.91 -12.80
CA ALA A 94 7.57 1.82 -13.28
C ALA A 94 7.61 3.17 -12.54
N CYS A 95 6.72 3.42 -11.56
CA CYS A 95 6.65 4.70 -10.85
C CYS A 95 7.98 5.13 -10.25
N TYR A 96 8.66 4.24 -9.52
CA TYR A 96 9.95 4.55 -8.92
C TYR A 96 11.01 4.95 -9.96
N GLN A 97 11.15 4.18 -11.05
CA GLN A 97 12.12 4.48 -12.09
C GLN A 97 11.82 5.82 -12.79
N ASN A 98 10.54 6.07 -13.10
CA ASN A 98 10.11 7.33 -13.71
C ASN A 98 10.40 8.53 -12.81
N ALA A 99 10.16 8.38 -11.51
CA ALA A 99 10.45 9.42 -10.52
C ALA A 99 11.96 9.66 -10.35
N CYS A 100 12.79 8.62 -10.41
CA CYS A 100 14.25 8.78 -10.38
C CYS A 100 14.76 9.62 -11.57
N ILE A 101 14.22 9.40 -12.77
CA ILE A 101 14.55 10.18 -13.96
C ILE A 101 14.12 11.65 -13.75
N ALA A 102 12.89 11.88 -13.30
CA ALA A 102 12.39 13.23 -13.02
C ALA A 102 13.17 13.95 -11.92
N ALA A 103 13.55 13.23 -10.85
CA ALA A 103 14.34 13.78 -9.75
C ALA A 103 15.76 14.20 -10.19
N GLN A 104 16.38 13.45 -11.09
CA GLN A 104 17.69 13.83 -11.68
C GLN A 104 17.60 15.13 -12.48
N GLU A 105 16.50 15.37 -13.17
CA GLU A 105 16.26 16.61 -13.92
C GLU A 105 16.00 17.81 -13.00
N VAL A 106 15.18 17.61 -11.95
CA VAL A 106 14.69 18.68 -11.09
C VAL A 106 15.70 19.03 -9.98
N GLY A 107 16.36 18.03 -9.40
CA GLY A 107 17.26 18.18 -8.23
C GLY A 107 16.49 18.26 -6.91
N ASN A 108 17.20 18.06 -5.80
CA ASN A 108 16.67 18.14 -4.43
C ASN A 108 15.44 17.25 -4.14
N VAL A 109 15.22 16.23 -4.93
CA VAL A 109 14.19 15.19 -4.73
C VAL A 109 14.88 13.85 -4.53
N TYR A 110 14.48 13.14 -3.50
CA TYR A 110 15.04 11.85 -3.08
C TYR A 110 13.94 10.77 -3.17
N PRO A 111 13.82 10.07 -4.32
CA PRO A 111 12.87 8.98 -4.50
C PRO A 111 13.25 7.77 -3.63
N VAL A 112 12.28 7.18 -2.95
CA VAL A 112 12.45 5.98 -2.13
C VAL A 112 11.60 4.85 -2.71
N ASP A 113 12.25 3.77 -3.15
CA ASP A 113 11.55 2.52 -3.45
C ASP A 113 11.15 1.87 -2.11
N SER A 114 9.86 1.82 -1.83
CA SER A 114 9.38 1.18 -0.60
C SER A 114 9.58 -0.34 -0.58
N ARG A 115 9.79 -0.96 -1.73
CA ARG A 115 9.72 -2.42 -1.93
C ARG A 115 8.43 -3.03 -1.36
N SER A 116 7.37 -2.25 -1.34
CA SER A 116 6.10 -2.55 -0.69
C SER A 116 4.92 -1.99 -1.48
N LEU A 117 3.73 -2.10 -0.91
CA LEU A 117 2.48 -1.55 -1.41
C LEU A 117 1.61 -1.06 -0.26
N SER A 118 0.56 -0.31 -0.58
CA SER A 118 -0.48 0.11 0.35
C SER A 118 0.10 0.79 1.60
N THR A 119 -0.49 0.59 2.75
CA THR A 119 0.02 1.19 4.00
C THR A 119 1.35 0.63 4.49
N GLY A 120 1.97 -0.33 3.79
CA GLY A 120 3.41 -0.60 3.93
C GLY A 120 4.24 0.61 3.49
N ILE A 121 3.86 1.28 2.39
CA ILE A 121 4.40 2.58 2.00
C ILE A 121 4.00 3.62 3.05
N GLY A 122 2.72 3.60 3.47
CA GLY A 122 2.20 4.51 4.50
C GLY A 122 3.01 4.49 5.80
N GLN A 123 3.45 3.32 6.26
CA GLN A 123 4.34 3.18 7.42
C GLN A 123 5.63 4.00 7.25
N LEU A 124 6.32 3.83 6.11
CA LEU A 124 7.55 4.57 5.81
C LEU A 124 7.31 6.07 5.70
N VAL A 125 6.21 6.47 5.06
CA VAL A 125 5.81 7.88 4.91
C VAL A 125 5.62 8.55 6.27
N LEU A 126 4.92 7.89 7.21
CA LEU A 126 4.70 8.43 8.55
C LEU A 126 6.00 8.50 9.36
N GLU A 127 6.88 7.49 9.26
CA GLU A 127 8.19 7.53 9.91
C GLU A 127 9.05 8.68 9.35
N ALA A 128 9.10 8.86 8.04
CA ALA A 128 9.82 9.96 7.40
C ALA A 128 9.27 11.33 7.83
N ALA A 129 7.94 11.48 7.91
CA ALA A 129 7.31 12.70 8.36
C ALA A 129 7.64 13.02 9.83
N GLN A 130 7.76 12.01 10.68
CA GLN A 130 8.21 12.19 12.08
C GLN A 130 9.68 12.64 12.14
N LEU A 131 10.58 12.00 11.39
CA LEU A 131 11.99 12.39 11.31
C LEU A 131 12.17 13.82 10.78
N THR A 132 11.35 14.23 9.82
CA THR A 132 11.34 15.60 9.30
C THR A 132 10.98 16.61 10.39
N ARG A 133 9.99 16.30 11.24
CA ARG A 133 9.60 17.16 12.37
C ARG A 133 10.66 17.25 13.44
N GLU A 134 11.47 16.22 13.63
CA GLU A 134 12.62 16.27 14.55
C GLU A 134 13.71 17.23 14.08
N GLY A 135 13.81 17.49 12.76
CA GLY A 135 14.72 18.47 12.17
C GLY A 135 16.21 18.14 12.29
N LYS A 136 16.56 16.87 12.55
CA LYS A 136 17.94 16.42 12.78
C LYS A 136 18.64 15.90 11.53
N LEU A 137 17.88 15.48 10.52
CA LEU A 137 18.36 14.81 9.32
C LEU A 137 18.06 15.65 8.08
N THR A 138 18.91 15.54 7.08
CA THR A 138 18.69 16.04 5.73
C THR A 138 17.69 15.13 4.98
N ALA A 139 17.12 15.61 3.88
CA ALA A 139 16.23 14.82 3.06
C ALA A 139 16.88 13.53 2.53
N GLN A 140 18.17 13.61 2.16
CA GLN A 140 18.94 12.45 1.72
C GLN A 140 19.13 11.42 2.84
N GLU A 141 19.45 11.87 4.05
CA GLU A 141 19.60 10.97 5.22
C GLU A 141 18.26 10.33 5.59
N ILE A 142 17.13 11.07 5.51
CA ILE A 142 15.79 10.51 5.73
C ILE A 142 15.50 9.43 4.68
N ALA A 143 15.74 9.71 3.39
CA ALA A 143 15.55 8.73 2.32
C ALA A 143 16.35 7.45 2.58
N HIS A 144 17.63 7.58 2.92
CA HIS A 144 18.50 6.44 3.22
C HIS A 144 18.04 5.65 4.46
N GLU A 145 17.59 6.35 5.51
CA GLU A 145 17.02 5.68 6.69
C GLU A 145 15.74 4.91 6.35
N MET A 146 14.89 5.44 5.48
CA MET A 146 13.68 4.73 5.04
C MET A 146 14.00 3.52 4.16
N GLU A 147 15.03 3.59 3.33
CA GLU A 147 15.53 2.42 2.58
C GLU A 147 16.02 1.30 3.50
N ARG A 148 16.61 1.65 4.64
CA ARG A 148 17.00 0.67 5.65
C ARG A 148 15.78 0.10 6.40
N ARG A 149 14.82 0.96 6.78
CA ARG A 149 13.62 0.55 7.53
C ARG A 149 12.64 -0.28 6.70
N ARG A 150 12.61 -0.12 5.38
CA ARG A 150 11.73 -0.93 4.52
C ARG A 150 11.99 -2.44 4.64
N GLU A 151 13.20 -2.85 4.99
CA GLU A 151 13.56 -4.25 5.20
C GLU A 151 12.90 -4.86 6.46
N LEU A 152 12.39 -4.00 7.35
CA LEU A 152 11.66 -4.39 8.55
C LEU A 152 10.14 -4.46 8.34
N LEU A 153 9.63 -4.10 7.17
CA LEU A 153 8.20 -4.14 6.89
C LEU A 153 7.70 -5.58 6.78
N ASP A 154 6.62 -5.86 7.50
CA ASP A 154 5.81 -7.05 7.30
C ASP A 154 4.47 -6.65 6.68
N VAL A 155 4.25 -7.08 5.46
CA VAL A 155 3.07 -6.75 4.67
C VAL A 155 2.42 -8.02 4.18
N SER A 156 1.20 -8.25 4.61
CA SER A 156 0.42 -9.40 4.16
C SER A 156 -1.07 -9.10 4.13
N PHE A 157 -1.80 -9.81 3.30
CA PHE A 157 -3.24 -9.68 3.16
C PHE A 157 -3.90 -10.98 2.74
N LEU A 158 -5.17 -11.16 3.10
CA LEU A 158 -5.96 -12.34 2.77
C LEU A 158 -6.94 -12.03 1.65
N VAL A 159 -6.88 -12.79 0.56
CA VAL A 159 -7.70 -12.53 -0.63
C VAL A 159 -8.95 -13.41 -0.62
N GLU A 160 -10.11 -12.79 -0.87
CA GLU A 160 -11.36 -13.53 -1.10
C GLU A 160 -11.56 -13.89 -2.58
N ARG A 161 -11.25 -12.96 -3.49
CA ARG A 161 -11.40 -13.11 -4.95
C ARG A 161 -10.04 -13.09 -5.63
N LEU A 162 -9.68 -14.18 -6.28
CA LEU A 162 -8.39 -14.34 -6.96
C LEU A 162 -8.36 -13.84 -8.40
N ASP A 163 -9.51 -13.61 -9.00
CA ASP A 163 -9.66 -13.13 -10.38
C ASP A 163 -8.98 -11.76 -10.59
N PHE A 164 -9.15 -10.82 -9.65
CA PHE A 164 -8.48 -9.53 -9.68
C PHE A 164 -6.95 -9.67 -9.61
N LEU A 165 -6.47 -10.45 -8.67
CA LEU A 165 -5.03 -10.65 -8.48
C LEU A 165 -4.38 -11.40 -9.65
N HIS A 166 -5.09 -12.39 -10.21
CA HIS A 166 -4.64 -13.11 -11.40
C HIS A 166 -4.56 -12.18 -12.62
N LYS A 167 -5.60 -11.39 -12.86
CA LYS A 167 -5.63 -10.45 -13.99
C LYS A 167 -4.60 -9.33 -13.81
N GLY A 168 -4.37 -8.91 -12.56
CA GLY A 168 -3.38 -7.89 -12.22
C GLY A 168 -1.94 -8.27 -12.57
N GLY A 169 -1.61 -9.55 -12.56
CA GLY A 169 -0.32 -10.08 -13.02
C GLY A 169 0.91 -9.70 -12.19
N ARG A 170 0.73 -9.12 -10.99
CA ARG A 170 1.81 -8.67 -10.09
C ARG A 170 2.12 -9.65 -8.97
N CYS A 171 1.38 -10.75 -8.85
CA CYS A 171 1.60 -11.77 -7.84
C CYS A 171 2.07 -13.07 -8.47
N SER A 172 3.32 -13.44 -8.24
CA SER A 172 3.87 -14.71 -8.71
C SER A 172 3.17 -15.88 -7.99
N GLY A 173 2.90 -16.95 -8.71
CA GLY A 173 2.29 -18.17 -8.17
C GLY A 173 0.76 -18.16 -8.08
N VAL A 174 0.06 -17.03 -8.29
CA VAL A 174 -1.42 -17.03 -8.35
C VAL A 174 -1.92 -17.88 -9.51
N ALA A 175 -1.28 -17.81 -10.67
CA ALA A 175 -1.60 -18.64 -11.83
C ALA A 175 -1.47 -20.15 -11.56
N LEU A 176 -0.60 -20.53 -10.62
CA LEU A 176 -0.36 -21.93 -10.24
C LEU A 176 -1.43 -22.49 -9.29
N LEU A 177 -2.33 -21.65 -8.76
CA LEU A 177 -3.38 -22.11 -7.85
C LEU A 177 -4.45 -22.95 -8.56
N GLY A 178 -4.53 -22.88 -9.89
CA GLY A 178 -5.40 -23.73 -10.73
C GLY A 178 -6.91 -23.43 -10.59
N ALA A 179 -7.73 -24.20 -11.30
CA ALA A 179 -9.18 -24.02 -11.36
C ALA A 179 -9.95 -24.51 -10.10
N ASN A 180 -9.32 -25.32 -9.24
CA ASN A 180 -9.97 -25.90 -8.03
C ASN A 180 -9.86 -24.98 -6.81
N MET A 181 -10.31 -23.74 -6.96
CA MET A 181 -10.15 -22.69 -5.93
C MET A 181 -11.37 -22.51 -5.01
N LEU A 182 -12.35 -23.39 -5.06
CA LEU A 182 -13.53 -23.34 -4.18
C LEU A 182 -13.08 -23.31 -2.71
N ASN A 183 -13.44 -22.21 -2.03
CA ASN A 183 -13.13 -21.96 -0.61
C ASN A 183 -11.64 -21.89 -0.25
N LEU A 184 -10.75 -21.70 -1.23
CA LEU A 184 -9.33 -21.42 -0.97
C LEU A 184 -9.12 -19.92 -0.76
N ARG A 185 -8.49 -19.56 0.36
CA ARG A 185 -8.21 -18.18 0.79
C ARG A 185 -6.70 -18.03 0.96
N PRO A 186 -5.96 -17.63 -0.07
CA PRO A 186 -4.52 -17.45 0.06
C PRO A 186 -4.19 -16.16 0.81
N CYS A 187 -3.25 -16.27 1.73
CA CYS A 187 -2.52 -15.13 2.24
C CYS A 187 -1.45 -14.75 1.22
N ILE A 188 -1.45 -13.50 0.81
CA ILE A 188 -0.39 -12.92 -0.01
C ILE A 188 0.55 -12.18 0.91
N GLN A 189 1.85 -12.30 0.66
CA GLN A 189 2.92 -11.63 1.39
C GLN A 189 3.72 -10.81 0.41
N VAL A 190 4.17 -9.63 0.85
CA VAL A 190 5.19 -8.87 0.13
C VAL A 190 6.54 -9.24 0.68
N LYS A 191 7.41 -9.72 -0.17
CA LYS A 191 8.78 -10.08 0.17
C LYS A 191 9.71 -9.65 -0.94
N ASP A 192 10.79 -8.99 -0.58
CA ASP A 192 11.80 -8.49 -1.53
C ASP A 192 11.20 -7.65 -2.68
N GLY A 193 10.18 -6.83 -2.37
CA GLY A 193 9.50 -5.99 -3.34
C GLY A 193 8.44 -6.69 -4.18
N GLN A 194 8.20 -7.99 -4.01
CA GLN A 194 7.29 -8.79 -4.83
C GLN A 194 6.15 -9.41 -4.03
N MET A 195 4.99 -9.53 -4.64
CA MET A 195 3.87 -10.28 -4.05
C MET A 195 4.03 -11.78 -4.28
N MET A 196 3.93 -12.55 -3.22
CA MET A 196 4.06 -14.01 -3.23
C MET A 196 2.89 -14.68 -2.54
N VAL A 197 2.47 -15.84 -3.05
CA VAL A 197 1.48 -16.69 -2.38
C VAL A 197 2.13 -17.37 -1.17
N GLY A 198 1.67 -17.01 0.01
CA GLY A 198 2.06 -17.62 1.27
C GLY A 198 1.13 -18.78 1.68
N LYS A 199 0.76 -18.82 2.97
CA LYS A 199 -0.15 -19.83 3.51
C LYS A 199 -1.54 -19.75 2.87
N LYS A 200 -2.15 -20.90 2.69
CA LYS A 200 -3.49 -21.05 2.12
C LYS A 200 -4.44 -21.53 3.21
N TYR A 201 -5.54 -20.81 3.38
CA TYR A 201 -6.61 -21.17 4.31
C TYR A 201 -7.78 -21.77 3.54
N ARG A 202 -8.62 -22.55 4.22
CA ARG A 202 -9.81 -23.16 3.61
C ARG A 202 -10.98 -23.09 4.58
N GLY A 203 -12.12 -22.61 4.08
CA GLY A 203 -13.35 -22.50 4.85
C GLY A 203 -14.08 -21.17 4.69
N PRO A 204 -15.01 -20.86 5.62
CA PRO A 204 -15.69 -19.57 5.65
C PRO A 204 -14.68 -18.42 5.76
N TYR A 205 -14.91 -17.37 4.98
CA TYR A 205 -13.92 -16.30 4.78
C TYR A 205 -13.50 -15.62 6.09
N VAL A 206 -14.46 -15.17 6.89
CA VAL A 206 -14.19 -14.47 8.16
C VAL A 206 -13.41 -15.37 9.13
N SER A 207 -13.74 -16.68 9.19
CA SER A 207 -12.99 -17.63 10.03
C SER A 207 -11.53 -17.75 9.58
N CYS A 208 -11.29 -17.83 8.25
CA CYS A 208 -9.94 -17.85 7.68
C CYS A 208 -9.20 -16.55 7.98
N LEU A 209 -9.88 -15.40 7.89
CA LEU A 209 -9.32 -14.10 8.18
C LEU A 209 -8.86 -13.96 9.63
N LEU A 210 -9.70 -14.35 10.58
CA LEU A 210 -9.35 -14.30 12.01
C LEU A 210 -8.22 -15.30 12.34
N GLN A 211 -8.18 -16.46 11.67
CA GLN A 211 -7.07 -17.41 11.81
C GLN A 211 -5.77 -16.83 11.26
N TYR A 212 -5.80 -16.21 10.07
CA TYR A 212 -4.65 -15.55 9.46
C TYR A 212 -4.06 -14.49 10.39
N ILE A 213 -4.88 -13.59 10.95
CA ILE A 213 -4.44 -12.53 11.86
C ILE A 213 -3.75 -13.13 13.09
N ARG A 214 -4.38 -14.13 13.72
CA ARG A 214 -3.80 -14.79 14.89
C ARG A 214 -2.46 -15.46 14.60
N GLU A 215 -2.34 -16.12 13.45
CA GLU A 215 -1.09 -16.79 13.07
C GLU A 215 0.04 -15.81 12.73
N ARG A 216 -0.32 -14.62 12.23
CA ARG A 216 0.67 -13.59 11.92
C ARG A 216 1.17 -12.85 13.16
N LEU A 217 0.34 -12.68 14.17
CA LEU A 217 0.62 -11.77 15.28
C LEU A 217 0.83 -12.47 16.63
N LYS A 218 0.11 -13.57 16.91
CA LYS A 218 0.08 -14.15 18.26
C LYS A 218 1.40 -14.80 18.67
N GLY A 219 1.87 -14.45 19.86
CA GLY A 219 3.05 -15.07 20.48
C GLY A 219 4.37 -14.65 19.83
N ARG A 220 4.39 -13.55 19.10
CA ARG A 220 5.59 -12.97 18.50
C ARG A 220 6.15 -11.86 19.37
N ASP A 221 7.46 -11.82 19.52
CA ASP A 221 8.24 -10.83 20.28
C ASP A 221 9.10 -9.92 19.39
N ASP A 222 9.08 -10.18 18.09
CA ASP A 222 9.82 -9.43 17.06
C ASP A 222 8.98 -8.35 16.35
N ILE A 223 7.77 -8.06 16.85
CA ILE A 223 6.87 -7.05 16.29
C ILE A 223 7.09 -5.71 16.98
N ASP A 224 7.26 -4.65 16.19
CA ASP A 224 7.18 -3.28 16.69
C ASP A 224 5.71 -2.92 16.97
N THR A 225 5.37 -2.81 18.24
CA THR A 225 4.00 -2.58 18.69
C THR A 225 3.57 -1.12 18.68
N ARG A 226 4.41 -0.19 18.22
CA ARG A 226 4.02 1.23 18.11
C ARG A 226 2.83 1.44 17.20
N ARG A 227 2.78 0.74 16.05
CA ARG A 227 1.71 0.94 15.06
C ARG A 227 1.48 -0.28 14.19
N ILE A 228 0.21 -0.56 13.93
CA ILE A 228 -0.23 -1.48 12.88
C ILE A 228 -1.31 -0.81 12.03
N PHE A 229 -1.27 -1.04 10.72
CA PHE A 229 -2.38 -0.75 9.83
C PHE A 229 -3.25 -1.98 9.60
N ILE A 230 -4.55 -1.77 9.64
CA ILE A 230 -5.57 -2.66 9.09
C ILE A 230 -6.11 -1.94 7.85
N THR A 231 -5.67 -2.38 6.67
CA THR A 231 -6.09 -1.80 5.39
C THR A 231 -7.01 -2.75 4.67
N GLU A 232 -8.19 -2.28 4.27
CA GLU A 232 -9.18 -3.10 3.61
C GLU A 232 -9.63 -2.50 2.27
N SER A 233 -10.12 -3.33 1.35
CA SER A 233 -10.48 -2.91 -0.01
C SER A 233 -12.00 -2.76 -0.24
N GLY A 234 -12.78 -2.60 0.82
CA GLY A 234 -14.25 -2.49 0.78
C GLY A 234 -14.99 -3.81 0.84
N GLY A 235 -16.30 -3.73 1.04
CA GLY A 235 -17.20 -4.88 1.07
C GLY A 235 -17.30 -5.58 2.43
N PHE A 236 -16.75 -5.02 3.49
CA PHE A 236 -16.91 -5.50 4.86
C PHE A 236 -18.04 -4.81 5.58
N THR A 237 -18.71 -5.52 6.50
CA THR A 237 -19.61 -4.89 7.45
C THR A 237 -18.84 -4.29 8.63
N PRO A 238 -19.43 -3.30 9.34
CA PRO A 238 -18.78 -2.76 10.55
C PRO A 238 -18.48 -3.82 11.61
N GLU A 239 -19.34 -4.84 11.74
CA GLU A 239 -19.17 -5.95 12.68
C GLU A 239 -18.00 -6.85 12.29
N GLU A 240 -17.80 -7.10 10.99
CA GLU A 240 -16.63 -7.85 10.50
C GLU A 240 -15.33 -7.10 10.77
N LEU A 241 -15.29 -5.79 10.52
CA LEU A 241 -14.11 -4.95 10.81
C LEU A 241 -13.83 -4.88 12.32
N ALA A 242 -14.86 -4.79 13.15
CA ALA A 242 -14.71 -4.84 14.60
C ALA A 242 -14.10 -6.18 15.07
N GLN A 243 -14.50 -7.31 14.44
CA GLN A 243 -13.90 -8.63 14.74
C GLN A 243 -12.42 -8.68 14.32
N VAL A 244 -12.07 -8.09 13.20
CA VAL A 244 -10.67 -7.97 12.73
C VAL A 244 -9.83 -7.18 13.74
N GLU A 245 -10.29 -6.00 14.14
CA GLU A 245 -9.58 -5.17 15.12
C GLU A 245 -9.45 -5.88 16.48
N ALA A 246 -10.52 -6.50 16.97
CA ALA A 246 -10.50 -7.26 18.20
C ALA A 246 -9.49 -8.43 18.13
N ALA A 247 -9.38 -9.10 17.01
CA ALA A 247 -8.39 -10.16 16.80
C ALA A 247 -6.95 -9.61 16.84
N VAL A 248 -6.68 -8.47 16.19
CA VAL A 248 -5.37 -7.80 16.22
C VAL A 248 -5.01 -7.43 17.65
N ARG A 249 -5.88 -6.70 18.36
CA ARG A 249 -5.65 -6.26 19.74
C ARG A 249 -5.50 -7.39 20.75
N SER A 250 -6.16 -8.54 20.49
CA SER A 250 -6.02 -9.74 21.33
C SER A 250 -4.67 -10.45 21.16
N CYS A 251 -3.96 -10.18 20.08
CA CYS A 251 -2.68 -10.83 19.77
C CYS A 251 -1.46 -10.04 20.22
N GLN A 252 -1.52 -8.69 20.11
CA GLN A 252 -0.41 -7.78 20.41
C GLN A 252 -0.94 -6.46 20.98
N PRO A 253 -0.22 -5.83 21.93
CA PRO A 253 -0.59 -4.57 22.58
C PRO A 253 -0.16 -3.36 21.73
N PHE A 254 -0.67 -3.23 20.51
CA PHE A 254 -0.34 -2.08 19.68
C PHE A 254 -0.81 -0.77 20.29
N ASP A 255 0.07 0.23 20.32
CA ASP A 255 -0.25 1.59 20.77
C ASP A 255 -1.24 2.25 19.80
N GLU A 256 -0.99 2.11 18.47
CA GLU A 256 -1.86 2.62 17.40
C GLU A 256 -2.34 1.48 16.51
N VAL A 257 -3.65 1.32 16.38
CA VAL A 257 -4.29 0.48 15.35
C VAL A 257 -5.02 1.42 14.39
N LEU A 258 -4.48 1.58 13.19
CA LEU A 258 -4.98 2.51 12.19
C LEU A 258 -5.77 1.76 11.13
N HIS A 259 -6.98 2.24 10.85
CA HIS A 259 -7.84 1.71 9.79
C HIS A 259 -7.73 2.60 8.57
N THR A 260 -7.49 1.99 7.41
CA THR A 260 -7.49 2.69 6.13
C THR A 260 -8.21 1.86 5.06
N ARG A 261 -8.60 2.51 3.99
CA ARG A 261 -9.16 1.89 2.82
C ARG A 261 -8.19 1.96 1.65
N ALA A 262 -7.97 0.84 0.99
CA ALA A 262 -7.14 0.76 -0.21
C ALA A 262 -7.71 1.63 -1.33
N GLY A 263 -6.86 2.41 -1.99
CA GLY A 263 -7.20 3.23 -3.15
C GLY A 263 -7.47 2.42 -4.40
N CYS A 264 -7.80 3.10 -5.51
CA CYS A 264 -8.22 2.42 -6.74
C CYS A 264 -7.14 1.53 -7.33
N THR A 265 -5.87 1.95 -7.29
CA THR A 265 -4.75 1.18 -7.82
C THR A 265 -4.64 -0.17 -7.12
N VAL A 266 -4.57 -0.17 -5.78
CA VAL A 266 -4.47 -1.41 -4.99
C VAL A 266 -5.74 -2.25 -5.14
N SER A 267 -6.92 -1.64 -5.08
CA SER A 267 -8.22 -2.29 -5.22
C SER A 267 -8.42 -2.97 -6.58
N SER A 268 -7.90 -2.38 -7.68
CA SER A 268 -7.95 -2.98 -9.02
C SER A 268 -7.20 -4.30 -9.12
N HIS A 269 -6.18 -4.51 -8.28
CA HIS A 269 -5.38 -5.73 -8.26
C HIS A 269 -5.80 -6.72 -7.18
N CYS A 270 -6.28 -6.25 -6.02
CA CYS A 270 -6.62 -7.11 -4.89
C CYS A 270 -8.09 -7.55 -4.89
N GLY A 271 -8.98 -6.77 -5.51
CA GLY A 271 -10.42 -6.99 -5.49
C GLY A 271 -11.06 -6.63 -4.15
N PRO A 272 -12.40 -6.71 -4.06
CA PRO A 272 -13.12 -6.45 -2.82
C PRO A 272 -12.84 -7.51 -1.76
N ARG A 273 -13.13 -7.16 -0.50
CA ARG A 273 -12.99 -8.02 0.68
C ARG A 273 -11.57 -8.57 0.85
N THR A 274 -10.58 -7.69 0.67
CA THR A 274 -9.17 -8.01 0.89
C THR A 274 -8.63 -7.14 2.03
N PRO A 275 -8.57 -7.64 3.27
CA PRO A 275 -7.94 -6.95 4.38
C PRO A 275 -6.47 -7.38 4.51
N GLY A 276 -5.63 -6.41 4.80
CA GLY A 276 -4.21 -6.59 5.11
C GLY A 276 -3.88 -6.10 6.51
N ILE A 277 -2.82 -6.68 7.08
CA ILE A 277 -2.15 -6.17 8.27
C ILE A 277 -0.71 -5.83 7.90
N LEU A 278 -0.31 -4.60 8.25
CA LEU A 278 0.96 -4.03 7.82
C LEU A 278 1.64 -3.36 9.03
N TYR A 279 2.81 -3.83 9.39
CA TYR A 279 3.53 -3.41 10.58
C TYR A 279 5.05 -3.52 10.39
N PHE A 280 5.83 -3.03 11.33
CA PHE A 280 7.27 -3.23 11.34
C PHE A 280 7.67 -4.38 12.27
N HIS A 281 8.78 -5.03 11.93
CA HIS A 281 9.56 -5.81 12.87
C HIS A 281 10.49 -4.91 13.69
N THR A 282 10.94 -5.40 14.85
CA THR A 282 11.92 -4.69 15.70
C THR A 282 13.36 -4.83 15.20
N LYS A 283 13.64 -5.89 14.45
CA LYS A 283 14.97 -6.24 13.90
C LYS A 283 14.84 -6.95 12.56
#